data_c1a1bc4779b38498ef8ab31bb138689d
#
_entry.id   c1a1bc4779b38498ef8ab31bb138689d
#
_cell.length_a   1.000
_cell.length_b   1.000
_cell.length_c   1.000
_cell.angle_alpha   90.00
_cell.angle_beta   90.00
_cell.angle_gamma   90.00
#
_symmetry.space_group_name_H-M   'P 1'
#
loop_
_entity.id
_entity.type
_entity.pdbx_description
1 polymer ?
#
loop_
_entity_poly.entity_id
_entity_poly.type
_entity_poly.pdbx_seq_one_letter_code
_entity_poly.pdbx_strand_id
1 'polypeptide(L)'
;MTLQAFPFSYTQNKFIGIGCDTLSSINATIGKNYSAGGCFSLCSSVESSANGSWFGVGFCQTSIPKNILAYQARVLSLNLLHRDMNIPCSYSLLVEEDSFKFSTDDFIKLQKRKTAPAVLDWAVGNQTCEEAKKNLTSFVCQENSKCIDSDNGPGYLCRCLE
;
A
#
# COMPACT_ATOMS: atom_id res chain seq x y z
N MET A 1 -8.92 -21.09 3.93
CA MET A 1 -7.44 -21.13 3.71
C MET A 1 -6.91 -19.88 4.39
N THR A 2 -6.40 -20.00 5.61
CA THR A 2 -5.77 -18.89 6.30
C THR A 2 -4.39 -18.75 5.65
N LEU A 3 -4.24 -17.83 4.75
CA LEU A 3 -2.94 -17.39 4.31
C LEU A 3 -2.22 -16.91 5.57
N GLN A 4 -1.11 -17.52 5.93
CA GLN A 4 -0.18 -16.91 6.84
C GLN A 4 0.08 -15.53 6.24
N ALA A 5 -0.32 -14.49 6.99
CA ALA A 5 -0.47 -13.18 6.40
C ALA A 5 0.90 -12.61 6.07
N PHE A 6 1.23 -12.57 4.80
CA PHE A 6 2.39 -11.84 4.31
C PHE A 6 2.10 -10.34 4.42
N PRO A 7 3.05 -9.55 4.90
CA PRO A 7 2.86 -8.12 4.99
C PRO A 7 2.83 -7.49 3.59
N PHE A 8 2.06 -6.42 3.46
CA PHE A 8 2.12 -5.58 2.27
C PHE A 8 3.50 -4.94 2.15
N SER A 9 4.10 -5.02 0.97
CA SER A 9 5.39 -4.39 0.70
C SER A 9 5.30 -2.89 0.90
N TYR A 10 6.05 -2.35 1.85
CA TYR A 10 6.08 -0.92 2.15
C TYR A 10 6.90 -0.12 1.13
N THR A 11 7.73 -0.80 0.36
CA THR A 11 8.58 -0.21 -0.69
C THR A 11 7.94 -0.22 -2.07
N GLN A 12 7.06 -1.18 -2.34
CA GLN A 12 6.47 -1.37 -3.67
C GLN A 12 5.00 -0.96 -3.73
N ASN A 13 4.35 -0.68 -2.60
CA ASN A 13 2.99 -0.19 -2.59
C ASN A 13 2.91 1.25 -2.10
N LYS A 14 1.88 1.94 -2.60
CA LYS A 14 1.44 3.24 -2.11
C LYS A 14 -0.04 3.19 -1.74
N PHE A 15 -0.40 3.92 -0.71
CA PHE A 15 -1.80 4.22 -0.42
C PHE A 15 -2.18 5.48 -1.18
N ILE A 16 -3.24 5.39 -1.97
CA ILE A 16 -3.70 6.49 -2.81
C ILE A 16 -5.12 6.89 -2.45
N GLY A 17 -5.39 8.17 -2.62
CA GLY A 17 -6.70 8.78 -2.57
C GLY A 17 -7.01 9.53 -3.85
N ILE A 18 -8.22 9.37 -4.36
CA ILE A 18 -8.70 10.02 -5.58
C ILE A 18 -10.04 10.67 -5.25
N GLY A 19 -10.15 11.94 -5.59
CA GLY A 19 -11.35 12.74 -5.34
C GLY A 19 -11.02 14.22 -5.14
N CYS A 20 -12.01 15.08 -5.26
CA CYS A 20 -11.91 16.49 -4.88
C CYS A 20 -12.39 16.66 -3.44
N ASP A 21 -11.75 17.54 -2.69
CA ASP A 21 -12.05 17.78 -1.26
C ASP A 21 -12.12 16.48 -0.45
N THR A 22 -11.14 15.60 -0.68
CA THR A 22 -11.18 14.24 -0.20
C THR A 22 -10.05 13.97 0.78
N LEU A 23 -10.39 13.52 1.97
CA LEU A 23 -9.47 12.93 2.95
C LEU A 23 -9.50 11.41 2.79
N SER A 24 -8.39 10.85 2.39
CA SER A 24 -8.17 9.41 2.30
C SER A 24 -7.33 8.93 3.47
N SER A 25 -7.81 7.96 4.23
CA SER A 25 -7.11 7.43 5.40
C SER A 25 -6.96 5.91 5.33
N ILE A 26 -5.82 5.44 5.80
CA ILE A 26 -5.50 4.04 6.01
C ILE A 26 -5.30 3.78 7.50
N ASN A 27 -6.01 2.82 8.02
CA ASN A 27 -5.85 2.31 9.38
C ASN A 27 -5.33 0.88 9.29
N ALA A 28 -4.21 0.62 9.91
CA ALA A 28 -3.55 -0.67 9.88
C ALA A 28 -3.23 -1.17 11.30
N THR A 29 -3.25 -2.48 11.47
CA THR A 29 -2.80 -3.13 12.69
C THR A 29 -1.39 -3.68 12.46
N ILE A 30 -0.45 -3.26 13.30
CA ILE A 30 0.94 -3.70 13.30
C ILE A 30 1.21 -4.39 14.63
N GLY A 31 1.17 -5.73 14.62
CA GLY A 31 1.21 -6.50 15.86
C GLY A 31 0.03 -6.16 16.78
N LYS A 32 0.31 -5.58 17.95
CA LYS A 32 -0.70 -5.11 18.90
C LYS A 32 -1.01 -3.60 18.80
N ASN A 33 -0.27 -2.90 17.94
CA ASN A 33 -0.36 -1.45 17.81
C ASN A 33 -1.26 -1.05 16.65
N TYR A 34 -1.86 0.12 16.78
CA TYR A 34 -2.64 0.74 15.74
C TYR A 34 -1.80 1.81 15.04
N SER A 35 -1.78 1.79 13.73
CA SER A 35 -1.14 2.83 12.92
C SER A 35 -2.18 3.42 11.98
N ALA A 36 -2.20 4.74 11.91
CA ALA A 36 -3.06 5.46 10.98
C ALA A 36 -2.22 6.42 10.14
N GLY A 37 -2.60 6.57 8.90
CA GLY A 37 -2.00 7.50 7.96
C GLY A 37 -3.04 7.93 6.94
N GLY A 38 -2.64 8.82 6.05
CA GLY A 38 -3.54 9.25 5.00
C GLY A 38 -2.97 10.39 4.19
N CYS A 39 -3.76 10.82 3.21
CA CYS A 39 -3.45 11.96 2.39
C CYS A 39 -4.73 12.72 2.03
N PHE A 40 -4.55 13.93 1.58
CA PHE A 40 -5.63 14.85 1.27
C PHE A 40 -5.49 15.39 -0.15
N SER A 41 -6.60 15.52 -0.87
CA SER A 41 -6.64 16.10 -2.21
C SER A 41 -7.75 17.15 -2.31
N LEU A 42 -7.39 18.26 -2.94
CA LEU A 42 -8.27 19.36 -3.27
C LEU A 42 -8.37 19.52 -4.78
N CYS A 43 -9.51 19.92 -5.29
CA CYS A 43 -9.61 20.43 -6.65
C CYS A 43 -10.84 21.33 -6.81
N SER A 44 -10.70 22.37 -7.61
CA SER A 44 -11.80 23.28 -7.94
C SER A 44 -12.74 22.70 -9.00
N SER A 45 -12.26 21.78 -9.83
CA SER A 45 -13.03 21.00 -10.81
C SER A 45 -12.24 19.77 -11.23
N VAL A 46 -12.88 18.82 -11.89
CA VAL A 46 -12.20 17.65 -12.47
C VAL A 46 -11.16 18.09 -13.51
N GLU A 47 -11.47 19.13 -14.28
CA GLU A 47 -10.58 19.69 -15.30
C GLU A 47 -9.34 20.36 -14.70
N SER A 48 -9.44 20.86 -13.46
CA SER A 48 -8.29 21.44 -12.76
C SER A 48 -7.29 20.38 -12.27
N SER A 49 -7.69 19.11 -12.29
CA SER A 49 -6.84 18.00 -11.92
C SER A 49 -5.87 17.70 -13.06
N ALA A 50 -4.58 17.85 -12.81
CA ALA A 50 -3.57 17.60 -13.84
C ALA A 50 -3.26 16.10 -13.95
N ASN A 51 -3.16 15.59 -15.19
CA ASN A 51 -2.70 14.23 -15.44
C ASN A 51 -1.25 14.07 -14.96
N GLY A 52 -1.06 13.21 -13.95
CA GLY A 52 0.24 12.64 -13.58
C GLY A 52 1.23 13.50 -12.80
N SER A 53 0.95 14.79 -12.47
CA SER A 53 2.06 15.63 -12.04
C SER A 53 1.91 16.39 -10.71
N TRP A 54 0.73 16.53 -10.13
CA TRP A 54 0.59 17.33 -8.91
C TRP A 54 -0.14 16.55 -7.81
N PHE A 55 0.61 16.15 -6.78
CA PHE A 55 0.01 15.60 -5.57
C PHE A 55 -0.85 16.65 -4.87
N GLY A 56 -2.03 16.25 -4.43
CA GLY A 56 -2.95 17.12 -3.70
C GLY A 56 -4.01 17.77 -4.56
N VAL A 57 -4.01 17.60 -5.88
CA VAL A 57 -5.03 18.12 -6.80
C VAL A 57 -5.75 16.95 -7.48
N GLY A 58 -6.90 16.55 -6.92
CA GLY A 58 -7.71 15.43 -7.41
C GLY A 58 -7.14 14.05 -7.11
N PHE A 59 -5.87 13.99 -6.71
CA PHE A 59 -5.13 12.78 -6.40
C PHE A 59 -4.14 13.05 -5.27
N CYS A 60 -4.01 12.11 -4.36
CA CYS A 60 -2.96 12.14 -3.35
C CYS A 60 -2.40 10.73 -3.12
N GLN A 61 -1.17 10.64 -2.64
CA GLN A 61 -0.56 9.38 -2.26
C GLN A 61 0.32 9.51 -1.02
N THR A 62 0.47 8.41 -0.31
CA THR A 62 1.39 8.30 0.84
C THR A 62 2.00 6.91 0.90
N SER A 63 3.19 6.83 1.49
CA SER A 63 3.81 5.55 1.82
C SER A 63 3.06 4.86 2.96
N ILE A 64 3.20 3.55 3.03
CA ILE A 64 2.68 2.75 4.13
C ILE A 64 3.81 2.32 5.08
N PRO A 65 3.53 2.14 6.38
CA PRO A 65 4.52 1.62 7.31
C PRO A 65 4.83 0.14 7.07
N LYS A 66 5.91 -0.33 7.68
CA LYS A 66 6.29 -1.75 7.71
C LYS A 66 5.30 -2.59 8.50
N ASN A 67 5.29 -3.90 8.24
CA ASN A 67 4.57 -4.93 9.00
C ASN A 67 3.05 -4.82 8.93
N ILE A 68 2.49 -4.23 7.88
CA ILE A 68 1.04 -4.21 7.67
C ILE A 68 0.59 -5.56 7.12
N LEU A 69 -0.20 -6.29 7.92
CA LEU A 69 -0.83 -7.57 7.54
C LEU A 69 -2.28 -7.38 7.07
N ALA A 70 -2.93 -6.34 7.57
CA ALA A 70 -4.30 -5.98 7.22
C ALA A 70 -4.50 -4.48 7.37
N TYR A 71 -5.35 -3.91 6.54
CA TYR A 71 -5.68 -2.50 6.61
C TYR A 71 -7.16 -2.25 6.33
N GLN A 72 -7.63 -1.10 6.79
CA GLN A 72 -8.91 -0.54 6.43
C GLN A 72 -8.70 0.81 5.76
N ALA A 73 -9.10 0.93 4.51
CA ALA A 73 -9.16 2.20 3.81
C ALA A 73 -10.48 2.91 4.09
N ARG A 74 -10.43 4.21 4.30
CA ARG A 74 -11.60 5.06 4.43
C ARG A 74 -11.41 6.30 3.57
N VAL A 75 -12.51 6.75 2.99
CA VAL A 75 -12.58 7.99 2.23
C VAL A 75 -13.66 8.87 2.83
N LEU A 76 -13.32 10.14 3.04
CA LEU A 76 -14.23 11.15 3.54
C LEU A 76 -14.22 12.34 2.57
N SER A 77 -15.35 12.66 1.99
CA SER A 77 -15.53 13.89 1.24
C SER A 77 -15.87 15.03 2.21
N LEU A 78 -15.08 16.07 2.18
CA LEU A 78 -15.22 17.21 3.10
C LEU A 78 -16.12 18.30 2.56
N ASN A 79 -16.43 18.29 1.25
CA ASN A 79 -17.29 19.26 0.55
C ASN A 79 -16.95 20.73 0.88
N LEU A 80 -15.65 21.03 1.00
CA LEU A 80 -15.16 22.31 1.49
C LEU A 80 -15.39 23.44 0.47
N LEU A 81 -15.22 23.16 -0.81
CA LEU A 81 -15.17 24.15 -1.86
C LEU A 81 -16.41 24.13 -2.78
N HIS A 82 -17.15 23.02 -2.86
CA HIS A 82 -18.13 22.82 -3.93
C HIS A 82 -19.36 22.05 -3.48
N ARG A 83 -20.45 22.77 -3.17
CA ARG A 83 -21.75 22.16 -2.84
C ARG A 83 -22.52 21.65 -4.06
N ASP A 84 -22.19 22.13 -5.27
CA ASP A 84 -23.04 21.96 -6.47
C ASP A 84 -22.35 21.25 -7.63
N MET A 85 -21.16 20.66 -7.40
CA MET A 85 -20.44 20.00 -8.48
C MET A 85 -20.78 18.50 -8.56
N ASN A 86 -21.08 18.04 -9.77
CA ASN A 86 -21.17 16.61 -10.13
C ASN A 86 -19.76 15.97 -10.05
N ILE A 87 -19.19 15.99 -8.82
CA ILE A 87 -17.88 15.37 -8.60
C ILE A 87 -18.07 13.86 -8.56
N PRO A 88 -17.32 13.11 -9.37
CA PRO A 88 -17.36 11.65 -9.34
C PRO A 88 -17.00 11.12 -7.95
N CYS A 89 -17.39 9.88 -7.66
CA CYS A 89 -17.11 9.24 -6.39
C CYS A 89 -15.62 9.29 -6.03
N SER A 90 -15.32 9.50 -4.75
CA SER A 90 -13.97 9.44 -4.22
C SER A 90 -13.57 8.00 -3.89
N TYR A 91 -12.30 7.68 -4.01
CA TYR A 91 -11.75 6.35 -3.79
C TYR A 91 -10.50 6.39 -2.93
N SER A 92 -10.30 5.34 -2.12
CA SER A 92 -9.07 5.10 -1.39
C SER A 92 -8.67 3.64 -1.55
N LEU A 93 -7.44 3.38 -1.96
CA LEU A 93 -6.93 2.02 -2.15
C LEU A 93 -5.42 1.93 -1.94
N LEU A 94 -4.97 0.72 -1.64
CA LEU A 94 -3.57 0.35 -1.69
C LEU A 94 -3.28 -0.23 -3.08
N VAL A 95 -2.17 0.18 -3.68
CA VAL A 95 -1.82 -0.24 -5.03
C VAL A 95 -0.31 -0.33 -5.19
N GLU A 96 0.15 -1.25 -6.04
CA GLU A 96 1.53 -1.29 -6.49
C GLU A 96 1.91 0.02 -7.19
N GLU A 97 3.00 0.65 -6.76
CA GLU A 97 3.40 1.99 -7.20
C GLU A 97 3.56 2.09 -8.72
N ASP A 98 4.26 1.13 -9.31
CA ASP A 98 4.55 1.14 -10.75
C ASP A 98 3.34 0.80 -11.64
N SER A 99 2.31 0.17 -11.07
CA SER A 99 1.10 -0.24 -11.80
C SER A 99 0.04 0.86 -11.89
N PHE A 100 0.23 1.97 -11.17
CA PHE A 100 -0.76 3.03 -11.11
C PHE A 100 -0.16 4.39 -11.49
N LYS A 101 -0.73 4.99 -12.52
CA LYS A 101 -0.47 6.39 -12.91
C LYS A 101 -1.82 7.10 -12.98
N PHE A 102 -1.96 8.11 -12.14
CA PHE A 102 -3.21 8.87 -12.10
C PHE A 102 -3.51 9.57 -13.42
N SER A 103 -4.75 9.47 -13.85
CA SER A 103 -5.34 10.20 -14.96
C SER A 103 -6.71 10.75 -14.53
N THR A 104 -7.13 11.86 -15.08
CA THR A 104 -8.47 12.43 -14.81
C THR A 104 -9.59 11.45 -15.18
N ASP A 105 -9.35 10.55 -16.11
CA ASP A 105 -10.27 9.47 -16.43
C ASP A 105 -10.52 8.50 -15.26
N ASP A 106 -9.61 8.43 -14.29
CA ASP A 106 -9.74 7.51 -13.15
C ASP A 106 -10.91 7.90 -12.25
N PHE A 107 -11.34 9.14 -12.23
CA PHE A 107 -12.58 9.54 -11.56
C PHE A 107 -13.81 8.74 -12.02
N ILE A 108 -13.80 8.27 -13.27
CA ILE A 108 -14.91 7.50 -13.86
C ILE A 108 -14.53 6.02 -13.98
N LYS A 109 -13.32 5.72 -14.43
CA LYS A 109 -12.86 4.34 -14.70
C LYS A 109 -12.79 3.48 -13.45
N LEU A 110 -12.42 4.05 -12.29
CA LEU A 110 -12.33 3.32 -11.03
C LEU A 110 -13.69 2.81 -10.53
N GLN A 111 -14.80 3.44 -10.90
CA GLN A 111 -16.15 2.90 -10.60
C GLN A 111 -16.36 1.48 -11.14
N LYS A 112 -15.70 1.14 -12.24
CA LYS A 112 -15.79 -0.17 -12.89
C LYS A 112 -14.70 -1.13 -12.46
N ARG A 113 -13.65 -0.63 -11.80
CA ARG A 113 -12.49 -1.42 -11.39
C ARG A 113 -12.76 -2.07 -10.03
N LYS A 114 -12.82 -3.39 -10.00
CA LYS A 114 -13.11 -4.16 -8.77
C LYS A 114 -11.87 -4.54 -7.98
N THR A 115 -10.69 -4.49 -8.59
CA THR A 115 -9.42 -4.94 -8.02
C THR A 115 -8.29 -4.01 -8.39
N ALA A 116 -7.29 -3.93 -7.52
CA ALA A 116 -6.02 -3.27 -7.78
C ALA A 116 -4.87 -4.22 -7.41
N PRO A 117 -3.77 -4.25 -8.18
CA PRO A 117 -2.62 -5.05 -7.82
C PRO A 117 -1.97 -4.49 -6.56
N ALA A 118 -1.49 -5.37 -5.70
CA ALA A 118 -0.68 -5.03 -4.54
C ALA A 118 0.40 -6.08 -4.34
N VAL A 119 1.56 -5.66 -3.90
CA VAL A 119 2.72 -6.52 -3.66
C VAL A 119 2.74 -6.92 -2.19
N LEU A 120 2.96 -8.20 -1.94
CA LEU A 120 3.18 -8.76 -0.61
C LEU A 120 4.64 -9.19 -0.50
N ASP A 121 5.27 -8.88 0.62
CA ASP A 121 6.59 -9.42 0.94
C ASP A 121 6.44 -10.79 1.60
N TRP A 122 7.28 -11.73 1.20
CA TRP A 122 7.30 -13.07 1.78
C TRP A 122 8.61 -13.31 2.53
N ALA A 123 8.57 -14.17 3.53
CA ALA A 123 9.75 -14.61 4.26
C ALA A 123 9.60 -16.08 4.68
N VAL A 124 10.71 -16.74 4.94
CA VAL A 124 10.74 -18.12 5.44
C VAL A 124 10.55 -18.10 6.95
N GLY A 125 9.54 -18.79 7.42
CA GLY A 125 9.28 -18.98 8.85
C GLY A 125 9.05 -17.68 9.61
N ASN A 126 9.41 -17.69 10.89
CA ASN A 126 9.27 -16.57 11.82
C ASN A 126 10.53 -16.30 12.66
N GLN A 127 11.64 -17.01 12.36
CA GLN A 127 12.91 -16.93 13.04
C GLN A 127 13.86 -16.01 12.28
N THR A 128 14.81 -15.42 13.00
CA THR A 128 15.95 -14.74 12.37
C THR A 128 16.88 -15.74 11.69
N CYS A 129 17.78 -15.26 10.82
CA CYS A 129 18.83 -16.07 10.22
C CYS A 129 19.68 -16.80 11.27
N GLU A 130 20.01 -16.11 12.35
CA GLU A 130 20.82 -16.65 13.42
C GLU A 130 20.10 -17.78 14.17
N GLU A 131 18.83 -17.60 14.45
CA GLU A 131 18.01 -18.61 15.13
C GLU A 131 17.77 -19.83 14.22
N ALA A 132 17.43 -19.59 12.96
CA ALA A 132 17.14 -20.65 11.99
C ALA A 132 18.35 -21.52 11.70
N LYS A 133 19.57 -20.98 11.67
CA LYS A 133 20.83 -21.73 11.49
C LYS A 133 21.13 -22.71 12.61
N LYS A 134 20.55 -22.56 13.79
CA LYS A 134 20.72 -23.50 14.91
C LYS A 134 20.07 -24.86 14.61
N ASN A 135 19.10 -24.90 13.69
CA ASN A 135 18.44 -26.14 13.26
C ASN A 135 18.63 -26.33 11.74
N LEU A 136 19.73 -26.95 11.37
CA LEU A 136 20.09 -27.18 9.97
C LEU A 136 19.08 -28.02 9.19
N THR A 137 18.25 -28.81 9.88
CA THR A 137 17.23 -29.64 9.23
C THR A 137 16.07 -28.81 8.67
N SER A 138 15.78 -27.67 9.28
CA SER A 138 14.71 -26.74 8.88
C SER A 138 15.23 -25.47 8.19
N PHE A 139 16.54 -25.27 8.14
CA PHE A 139 17.16 -24.12 7.50
C PHE A 139 17.14 -24.27 5.97
N VAL A 140 16.52 -23.32 5.28
CA VAL A 140 16.20 -23.43 3.84
C VAL A 140 17.31 -22.90 2.94
N CYS A 141 18.14 -21.96 3.43
CA CYS A 141 19.17 -21.36 2.58
C CYS A 141 20.31 -22.34 2.29
N GLN A 142 20.56 -22.59 1.00
CA GLN A 142 21.60 -23.50 0.50
C GLN A 142 22.98 -22.81 0.44
N GLU A 143 24.02 -23.58 0.15
CA GLU A 143 25.43 -23.13 0.14
C GLU A 143 25.68 -21.91 -0.75
N ASN A 144 25.00 -21.80 -1.89
CA ASN A 144 25.12 -20.68 -2.84
C ASN A 144 24.19 -19.51 -2.51
N SER A 145 23.72 -19.40 -1.27
CA SER A 145 22.84 -18.32 -0.86
C SER A 145 23.25 -17.72 0.49
N LYS A 146 22.94 -16.43 0.63
CA LYS A 146 23.10 -15.68 1.88
C LYS A 146 21.75 -15.53 2.55
N CYS A 147 21.70 -15.90 3.82
CA CYS A 147 20.54 -15.63 4.65
C CYS A 147 20.52 -14.15 5.05
N ILE A 148 19.36 -13.51 4.94
CA ILE A 148 19.11 -12.12 5.31
C ILE A 148 17.80 -12.09 6.09
N ASP A 149 17.78 -11.44 7.26
CA ASP A 149 16.56 -11.25 8.03
C ASP A 149 15.55 -10.43 7.23
N SER A 150 14.28 -10.80 7.36
CA SER A 150 13.20 -10.04 6.72
C SER A 150 13.13 -8.63 7.29
N ASP A 151 13.06 -7.64 6.41
CA ASP A 151 12.93 -6.23 6.78
C ASP A 151 11.47 -5.81 7.02
N ASN A 152 10.52 -6.61 6.56
CA ASN A 152 9.09 -6.33 6.62
C ASN A 152 8.31 -7.47 7.30
N GLY A 153 8.66 -7.77 8.53
CA GLY A 153 8.02 -8.83 9.30
C GLY A 153 8.99 -9.89 9.81
N PRO A 154 8.50 -10.88 10.54
CA PRO A 154 9.32 -11.98 11.04
C PRO A 154 9.77 -12.90 9.89
N GLY A 155 10.86 -13.64 10.13
CA GLY A 155 11.39 -14.59 9.16
C GLY A 155 12.66 -14.10 8.45
N TYR A 156 13.11 -14.89 7.47
CA TYR A 156 14.32 -14.61 6.71
C TYR A 156 14.15 -14.91 5.22
N LEU A 157 15.09 -14.42 4.43
CA LEU A 157 15.18 -14.61 2.98
C LEU A 157 16.50 -15.28 2.64
N CYS A 158 16.51 -16.09 1.58
CA CYS A 158 17.73 -16.60 0.99
C CYS A 158 18.01 -15.83 -0.31
N ARG A 159 19.08 -15.05 -0.34
CA ARG A 159 19.53 -14.34 -1.54
C ARG A 159 20.67 -15.12 -2.18
N CYS A 160 20.56 -15.38 -3.49
CA CYS A 160 21.64 -16.01 -4.25
C CYS A 160 22.92 -15.18 -4.14
N LEU A 161 24.05 -15.85 -4.03
CA LEU A 161 25.37 -15.22 -4.19
C LEU A 161 25.63 -15.09 -5.70
N GLU A 162 26.09 -13.91 -6.12
CA GLU A 162 26.52 -13.64 -7.50
C GLU A 162 27.87 -14.32 -7.78
#